data_80e0935bd74226805fbf65d47a741d89
#
_entry.id   80e0935bd74226805fbf65d47a741d89
#
_cell.length_a   1.000
_cell.length_b   1.000
_cell.length_c   1.000
_cell.angle_alpha   90.00
_cell.angle_beta   90.00
_cell.angle_gamma   90.00
#
_symmetry.space_group_name_H-M   'P 1'
#
loop_
_entity.id
_entity.type
_entity.pdbx_description
1 polymer ?
#
loop_
_entity_poly.entity_id
_entity_poly.type
_entity_poly.pdbx_seq_one_letter_code
_entity_poly.pdbx_strand_id
1 'polypeptide(L)'
;VLLDGPPAPYRESLRYQGWPVELFVHTEEAMQHFLAKDRKARRPATLRLIGSSLVLLDIDGSGEYLQEECAAQLAAGPDPMTADELRSARYGITDRLDDLMGCADDDERLLIATDLWRATADLLLTGHGHWTGTGKWLQRELAAFDRQAGTEYAKVLAQGVRSVVRGDMEPIAETVTQVLNIFGGRLFDGFTAQGPT
;
A
#
# COMPACT_ATOMS: atom_id res chain seq x y z
N VAL A 1 -22.60 -4.46 2.77
CA VAL A 1 -23.89 -5.07 2.39
C VAL A 1 -23.83 -5.46 0.93
N LEU A 2 -24.16 -6.73 0.62
CA LEU A 2 -24.32 -7.24 -0.73
C LEU A 2 -25.82 -7.34 -1.02
N LEU A 3 -26.25 -6.84 -2.18
CA LEU A 3 -27.64 -6.87 -2.63
C LEU A 3 -27.75 -7.54 -4.01
N ASP A 4 -28.81 -8.28 -4.20
CA ASP A 4 -29.23 -8.79 -5.51
C ASP A 4 -30.20 -7.77 -6.17
N GLY A 5 -29.64 -6.92 -7.04
CA GLY A 5 -30.41 -5.91 -7.78
C GLY A 5 -30.39 -4.50 -7.16
N PRO A 6 -31.42 -3.68 -7.47
CA PRO A 6 -31.47 -2.29 -6.99
C PRO A 6 -31.59 -2.18 -5.46
N PRO A 7 -31.08 -1.09 -4.85
CA PRO A 7 -30.53 0.10 -5.51
C PRO A 7 -29.13 -0.11 -6.11
N ALA A 8 -28.70 0.84 -6.98
CA ALA A 8 -27.32 0.86 -7.46
C ALA A 8 -26.32 0.91 -6.27
N PRO A 9 -25.08 0.43 -6.43
CA PRO A 9 -24.08 0.50 -5.38
C PRO A 9 -23.90 1.91 -4.82
N TYR A 10 -23.82 2.05 -3.49
CA TYR A 10 -23.64 3.35 -2.85
C TYR A 10 -22.85 3.23 -1.53
N ARG A 11 -22.35 4.36 -1.07
CA ARG A 11 -21.78 4.52 0.27
C ARG A 11 -22.59 5.56 1.02
N GLU A 12 -22.87 5.26 2.28
CA GLU A 12 -23.56 6.18 3.19
C GLU A 12 -22.82 6.25 4.52
N SER A 13 -22.72 7.45 5.09
CA SER A 13 -22.19 7.68 6.43
C SER A 13 -23.32 8.27 7.29
N LEU A 14 -23.62 7.62 8.40
CA LEU A 14 -24.70 8.02 9.30
C LEU A 14 -24.30 7.89 10.77
N ARG A 15 -25.13 8.40 11.66
CA ARG A 15 -25.04 8.09 13.10
C ARG A 15 -26.20 7.22 13.52
N TYR A 16 -25.87 6.07 14.08
CA TYR A 16 -26.86 5.17 14.66
C TYR A 16 -26.62 5.03 16.15
N GLN A 17 -27.58 5.43 16.97
CA GLN A 17 -27.47 5.41 18.44
C GLN A 17 -26.18 6.08 18.98
N GLY A 18 -25.74 7.18 18.34
CA GLY A 18 -24.52 7.91 18.69
C GLY A 18 -23.22 7.39 18.05
N TRP A 19 -23.23 6.20 17.47
CA TRP A 19 -22.07 5.62 16.79
C TRP A 19 -21.96 6.07 15.33
N PRO A 20 -20.75 6.44 14.86
CA PRO A 20 -20.54 6.66 13.43
C PRO A 20 -20.56 5.31 12.69
N VAL A 21 -21.40 5.20 11.69
CA VAL A 21 -21.56 4.02 10.85
C VAL A 21 -21.32 4.39 9.40
N GLU A 22 -20.53 3.60 8.71
CA GLU A 22 -20.33 3.68 7.26
C GLU A 22 -20.90 2.44 6.61
N LEU A 23 -21.84 2.63 5.70
CA LEU A 23 -22.43 1.57 4.88
C LEU A 23 -21.75 1.55 3.51
N PHE A 24 -21.30 0.38 3.09
CA PHE A 24 -20.83 0.10 1.73
C PHE A 24 -21.81 -0.91 1.14
N VAL A 25 -22.62 -0.46 0.22
CA VAL A 25 -23.64 -1.29 -0.43
C VAL A 25 -23.21 -1.60 -1.84
N HIS A 26 -23.15 -2.87 -2.16
CA HIS A 26 -22.65 -3.39 -3.44
C HIS A 26 -23.63 -4.39 -4.04
N THR A 27 -23.63 -4.48 -5.37
CA THR A 27 -24.08 -5.65 -6.10
C THR A 27 -22.90 -6.60 -6.30
N GLU A 28 -23.15 -7.83 -6.70
CA GLU A 28 -22.07 -8.80 -6.97
C GLU A 28 -21.10 -8.28 -8.05
N GLU A 29 -21.60 -7.71 -9.14
CA GLU A 29 -20.78 -7.12 -10.20
C GLU A 29 -19.87 -5.99 -9.67
N ALA A 30 -20.43 -5.07 -8.88
CA ALA A 30 -19.66 -4.00 -8.28
C ALA A 30 -18.59 -4.54 -7.31
N MET A 31 -18.90 -5.60 -6.57
CA MET A 31 -17.96 -6.24 -5.67
C MET A 31 -16.77 -6.80 -6.43
N GLN A 32 -17.00 -7.56 -7.51
CA GLN A 32 -15.92 -8.10 -8.35
C GLN A 32 -15.01 -7.00 -8.92
N HIS A 33 -15.60 -5.85 -9.31
CA HIS A 33 -14.82 -4.69 -9.75
C HIS A 33 -13.87 -4.19 -8.64
N PHE A 34 -14.35 -4.03 -7.39
CA PHE A 34 -13.52 -3.55 -6.28
C PHE A 34 -12.45 -4.57 -5.89
N LEU A 35 -12.74 -5.86 -5.89
CA LEU A 35 -11.77 -6.91 -5.63
C LEU A 35 -10.66 -6.93 -6.69
N ALA A 36 -11.02 -6.78 -7.97
CA ALA A 36 -10.05 -6.67 -9.06
C ALA A 36 -9.16 -5.42 -8.93
N LYS A 37 -9.75 -4.29 -8.53
CA LYS A 37 -9.02 -3.04 -8.24
C LYS A 37 -8.02 -3.21 -7.11
N ASP A 38 -8.41 -3.86 -6.02
CA ASP A 38 -7.54 -4.15 -4.87
C ASP A 38 -6.32 -4.98 -5.30
N ARG A 39 -6.54 -6.04 -6.08
CA ARG A 39 -5.46 -6.88 -6.60
C ARG A 39 -4.50 -6.10 -7.49
N LYS A 40 -5.04 -5.39 -8.49
CA LYS A 40 -4.22 -4.59 -9.42
C LYS A 40 -3.39 -3.52 -8.69
N ALA A 41 -3.96 -2.90 -7.67
CA ALA A 41 -3.26 -1.89 -6.87
C ALA A 41 -2.37 -2.49 -5.78
N ARG A 42 -2.42 -3.80 -5.53
CA ARG A 42 -1.81 -4.50 -4.39
C ARG A 42 -2.21 -3.90 -3.03
N ARG A 43 -3.42 -3.32 -2.96
CA ARG A 43 -3.96 -2.62 -1.78
C ARG A 43 -5.28 -3.26 -1.39
N PRO A 44 -5.29 -4.16 -0.41
CA PRO A 44 -6.41 -5.04 -0.13
C PRO A 44 -7.49 -4.37 0.73
N ALA A 45 -7.98 -3.19 0.35
CA ALA A 45 -8.94 -2.46 1.17
C ALA A 45 -10.28 -3.20 1.28
N THR A 46 -10.86 -3.58 0.15
CA THR A 46 -12.13 -4.31 0.07
C THR A 46 -11.95 -5.76 0.50
N LEU A 47 -10.89 -6.41 0.02
CA LEU A 47 -10.54 -7.78 0.44
C LEU A 47 -10.45 -7.90 1.95
N ARG A 48 -9.78 -6.94 2.61
CA ARG A 48 -9.62 -6.94 4.07
C ARG A 48 -10.91 -6.62 4.79
N LEU A 49 -11.67 -5.64 4.29
CA LEU A 49 -12.95 -5.25 4.88
C LEU A 49 -13.90 -6.45 4.94
N ILE A 50 -13.93 -7.28 3.90
CA ILE A 50 -14.79 -8.45 3.82
C ILE A 50 -14.15 -9.65 4.52
N GLY A 51 -12.94 -10.04 4.17
CA GLY A 51 -12.29 -11.24 4.70
C GLY A 51 -12.03 -11.22 6.20
N SER A 52 -12.00 -10.02 6.81
CA SER A 52 -11.87 -9.86 8.27
C SER A 52 -13.18 -9.42 8.94
N SER A 53 -14.31 -9.45 8.22
CA SER A 53 -15.62 -9.03 8.75
C SER A 53 -16.26 -10.11 9.61
N LEU A 54 -17.32 -9.71 10.30
CA LEU A 54 -18.27 -10.63 10.92
C LEU A 54 -19.54 -10.64 10.06
N VAL A 55 -19.96 -11.79 9.59
CA VAL A 55 -21.22 -11.96 8.86
C VAL A 55 -22.37 -11.84 9.87
N LEU A 56 -23.18 -10.78 9.72
CA LEU A 56 -24.30 -10.49 10.64
C LEU A 56 -25.61 -11.12 10.16
N LEU A 57 -25.80 -11.18 8.86
CA LEU A 57 -26.97 -11.76 8.21
C LEU A 57 -26.53 -12.34 6.87
N ASP A 58 -26.86 -13.61 6.65
CA ASP A 58 -26.68 -14.28 5.38
C ASP A 58 -27.96 -15.10 5.09
N ILE A 59 -28.53 -14.92 3.91
CA ILE A 59 -29.82 -15.51 3.57
C ILE A 59 -29.62 -16.77 2.71
N ASP A 60 -28.58 -16.79 1.90
CA ASP A 60 -28.36 -17.82 0.86
C ASP A 60 -26.94 -18.40 0.84
N GLY A 61 -26.10 -18.05 1.81
CA GLY A 61 -24.70 -18.50 1.91
C GLY A 61 -23.70 -17.65 1.10
N SER A 62 -24.16 -16.64 0.36
CA SER A 62 -23.29 -15.80 -0.48
C SER A 62 -22.33 -14.94 0.35
N GLY A 63 -22.75 -14.50 1.52
CA GLY A 63 -21.94 -13.69 2.45
C GLY A 63 -20.78 -14.47 3.04
N GLU A 64 -21.03 -15.67 3.54
CA GLU A 64 -19.99 -16.58 4.06
C GLU A 64 -19.00 -16.97 2.96
N TYR A 65 -19.52 -17.36 1.79
CA TYR A 65 -18.69 -17.70 0.63
C TYR A 65 -17.76 -16.53 0.24
N LEU A 66 -18.30 -15.31 0.12
CA LEU A 66 -17.51 -14.12 -0.24
C LEU A 66 -16.45 -13.80 0.83
N GLN A 67 -16.78 -13.97 2.11
CA GLN A 67 -15.84 -13.78 3.21
C GLN A 67 -14.67 -14.75 3.14
N GLU A 68 -14.95 -16.05 2.93
CA GLU A 68 -13.94 -17.10 2.81
C GLU A 68 -13.04 -16.85 1.59
N GLU A 69 -13.62 -16.50 0.44
CA GLU A 69 -12.88 -16.18 -0.78
C GLU A 69 -11.95 -14.98 -0.57
N CYS A 70 -12.44 -13.89 0.04
CA CYS A 70 -11.62 -12.73 0.35
C CYS A 70 -10.50 -13.05 1.36
N ALA A 71 -10.78 -13.85 2.37
CA ALA A 71 -9.78 -14.30 3.34
C ALA A 71 -8.68 -15.15 2.68
N ALA A 72 -9.06 -16.06 1.78
CA ALA A 72 -8.12 -16.87 1.01
C ALA A 72 -7.24 -16.00 0.08
N GLN A 73 -7.82 -15.02 -0.61
CA GLN A 73 -7.07 -14.10 -1.46
C GLN A 73 -6.11 -13.21 -0.65
N LEU A 74 -6.51 -12.77 0.55
CA LEU A 74 -5.62 -12.03 1.46
C LEU A 74 -4.42 -12.87 1.87
N ALA A 75 -4.64 -14.12 2.20
CA ALA A 75 -3.60 -15.06 2.61
C ALA A 75 -2.65 -15.42 1.46
N ALA A 76 -3.15 -15.48 0.23
CA ALA A 76 -2.34 -15.76 -0.97
C ALA A 76 -1.38 -14.62 -1.33
N GLY A 77 -1.66 -13.38 -0.87
CA GLY A 77 -0.88 -12.21 -1.23
C GLY A 77 -1.26 -11.59 -2.59
N PRO A 78 -0.64 -10.47 -2.96
CA PRO A 78 -0.87 -9.79 -4.24
C PRO A 78 -0.11 -10.47 -5.38
N ASP A 79 -0.50 -10.12 -6.60
CA ASP A 79 0.28 -10.48 -7.80
C ASP A 79 1.72 -9.94 -7.67
N PRO A 80 2.74 -10.72 -8.09
CA PRO A 80 4.13 -10.29 -8.04
C PRO A 80 4.37 -9.05 -8.90
N MET A 81 5.36 -8.25 -8.53
CA MET A 81 5.82 -7.16 -9.38
C MET A 81 6.43 -7.70 -10.68
N THR A 82 6.11 -7.05 -11.79
CA THR A 82 6.82 -7.28 -13.06
C THR A 82 8.23 -6.68 -13.01
N ALA A 83 9.11 -7.13 -13.91
CA ALA A 83 10.46 -6.58 -14.03
C ALA A 83 10.43 -5.05 -14.34
N ASP A 84 9.48 -4.59 -15.15
CA ASP A 84 9.35 -3.18 -15.52
C ASP A 84 8.82 -2.34 -14.33
N GLU A 85 7.87 -2.85 -13.55
CA GLU A 85 7.43 -2.21 -12.32
C GLU A 85 8.59 -2.08 -11.32
N LEU A 86 9.38 -3.12 -11.15
CA LEU A 86 10.54 -3.11 -10.28
C LEU A 86 11.60 -2.10 -10.75
N ARG A 87 11.90 -2.07 -12.06
CA ARG A 87 12.82 -1.08 -12.64
C ARG A 87 12.32 0.34 -12.42
N SER A 88 11.02 0.59 -12.67
CA SER A 88 10.40 1.91 -12.48
C SER A 88 10.41 2.35 -11.02
N ALA A 89 10.15 1.44 -10.09
CA ALA A 89 10.21 1.73 -8.66
C ALA A 89 11.63 2.09 -8.21
N ARG A 90 12.64 1.32 -8.64
CA ARG A 90 14.05 1.60 -8.33
C ARG A 90 14.49 2.97 -8.88
N TYR A 91 14.15 3.26 -10.14
CA TYR A 91 14.44 4.57 -10.73
C TYR A 91 13.78 5.70 -9.92
N GLY A 92 12.48 5.62 -9.68
CA GLY A 92 11.76 6.67 -8.97
C GLY A 92 12.21 6.88 -7.51
N ILE A 93 12.73 5.83 -6.84
CA ILE A 93 13.33 5.97 -5.51
C ILE A 93 14.72 6.58 -5.61
N THR A 94 15.51 6.20 -6.61
CA THR A 94 16.86 6.79 -6.87
C THR A 94 16.75 8.27 -7.13
N ASP A 95 15.84 8.69 -7.99
CA ASP A 95 15.55 10.07 -8.35
C ASP A 95 15.19 10.92 -7.11
N ARG A 96 14.24 10.47 -6.31
CA ARG A 96 13.86 11.13 -5.04
C ARG A 96 14.99 11.19 -4.02
N LEU A 97 15.84 10.17 -3.97
CA LEU A 97 16.99 10.17 -3.08
C LEU A 97 18.00 11.25 -3.50
N ASP A 98 18.24 11.40 -4.80
CA ASP A 98 19.10 12.44 -5.33
C ASP A 98 18.49 13.84 -5.12
N ASP A 99 17.18 14.00 -5.33
CA ASP A 99 16.45 15.22 -5.00
C ASP A 99 16.59 15.59 -3.52
N LEU A 100 16.42 14.64 -2.61
CA LEU A 100 16.59 14.87 -1.17
C LEU A 100 17.98 15.37 -0.81
N MET A 101 19.00 14.72 -1.37
CA MET A 101 20.40 15.06 -1.08
C MET A 101 20.84 16.38 -1.72
N GLY A 102 20.24 16.76 -2.86
CA GLY A 102 20.51 18.01 -3.56
C GLY A 102 19.68 19.22 -3.12
N CYS A 103 18.59 19.01 -2.40
CA CYS A 103 17.66 20.05 -2.00
C CYS A 103 18.24 20.94 -0.90
N ALA A 104 18.05 22.26 -1.03
CA ALA A 104 18.48 23.25 -0.04
C ALA A 104 17.34 23.78 0.85
N ASP A 105 16.09 23.63 0.42
CA ASP A 105 14.91 24.10 1.13
C ASP A 105 14.37 23.05 2.11
N ASP A 106 14.16 23.43 3.35
CA ASP A 106 13.78 22.51 4.43
C ASP A 106 12.33 22.00 4.27
N ASP A 107 11.41 22.80 3.73
CA ASP A 107 10.03 22.41 3.50
C ASP A 107 9.94 21.42 2.33
N GLU A 108 10.69 21.65 1.25
CA GLU A 108 10.81 20.71 0.13
C GLU A 108 11.45 19.39 0.59
N ARG A 109 12.52 19.43 1.40
CA ARG A 109 13.15 18.23 1.97
C ARG A 109 12.16 17.36 2.74
N LEU A 110 11.29 17.97 3.54
CA LEU A 110 10.27 17.23 4.29
C LEU A 110 9.31 16.49 3.37
N LEU A 111 8.85 17.13 2.30
CA LEU A 111 7.95 16.54 1.32
C LEU A 111 8.63 15.41 0.55
N ILE A 112 9.85 15.65 0.07
CA ILE A 112 10.66 14.64 -0.64
C ILE A 112 10.92 13.43 0.27
N ALA A 113 11.31 13.64 1.52
CA ALA A 113 11.55 12.56 2.49
C ALA A 113 10.28 11.75 2.78
N THR A 114 9.13 12.40 2.85
CA THR A 114 7.84 11.72 3.06
C THR A 114 7.46 10.85 1.85
N ASP A 115 7.67 11.35 0.64
CA ASP A 115 7.44 10.59 -0.60
C ASP A 115 8.46 9.46 -0.77
N LEU A 116 9.71 9.69 -0.40
CA LEU A 116 10.77 8.69 -0.41
C LEU A 116 10.46 7.55 0.58
N TRP A 117 10.04 7.88 1.81
CA TRP A 117 9.56 6.90 2.79
C TRP A 117 8.44 6.04 2.21
N ARG A 118 7.42 6.67 1.59
CA ARG A 118 6.29 5.97 1.01
C ARG A 118 6.70 5.03 -0.13
N ALA A 119 7.50 5.54 -1.07
CA ALA A 119 7.95 4.76 -2.22
C ALA A 119 8.84 3.57 -1.80
N THR A 120 9.71 3.78 -0.80
CA THR A 120 10.59 2.72 -0.27
C THR A 120 9.79 1.64 0.46
N ALA A 121 8.81 2.03 1.27
CA ALA A 121 7.91 1.09 1.94
C ALA A 121 7.06 0.30 0.94
N ASP A 122 6.53 0.95 -0.10
CA ASP A 122 5.79 0.29 -1.19
C ASP A 122 6.66 -0.74 -1.92
N LEU A 123 7.89 -0.38 -2.30
CA LEU A 123 8.83 -1.29 -2.96
C LEU A 123 9.18 -2.48 -2.06
N LEU A 124 9.47 -2.23 -0.78
CA LEU A 124 9.83 -3.28 0.16
C LEU A 124 8.72 -4.31 0.30
N LEU A 125 7.48 -3.87 0.47
CA LEU A 125 6.33 -4.76 0.59
C LEU A 125 6.03 -5.49 -0.72
N THR A 126 5.82 -4.76 -1.80
CA THR A 126 5.39 -5.35 -3.07
C THR A 126 6.49 -6.18 -3.74
N GLY A 127 7.75 -5.78 -3.57
CA GLY A 127 8.90 -6.53 -4.06
C GLY A 127 9.11 -7.88 -3.35
N HIS A 128 8.63 -8.01 -2.11
CA HIS A 128 8.58 -9.29 -1.38
C HIS A 128 7.24 -10.01 -1.49
N GLY A 129 6.33 -9.57 -2.38
CA GLY A 129 5.03 -10.21 -2.57
C GLY A 129 4.02 -9.95 -1.43
N HIS A 130 4.20 -8.87 -0.68
CA HIS A 130 3.27 -8.45 0.37
C HIS A 130 2.30 -7.37 -0.13
N TRP A 131 1.11 -7.37 0.46
CA TRP A 131 0.15 -6.29 0.27
C TRP A 131 0.73 -4.97 0.78
N THR A 132 0.43 -3.88 0.08
CA THR A 132 0.75 -2.52 0.51
C THR A 132 -0.49 -1.75 0.98
N GLY A 133 -0.34 -0.47 1.29
CA GLY A 133 -1.43 0.36 1.77
C GLY A 133 -1.23 1.85 1.47
N THR A 134 -2.11 2.68 2.00
CA THR A 134 -1.97 4.14 1.96
C THR A 134 -2.07 4.74 3.36
N GLY A 135 -1.37 5.84 3.60
CA GLY A 135 -1.36 6.54 4.90
C GLY A 135 -1.03 5.59 6.05
N LYS A 136 -1.89 5.55 7.07
CA LYS A 136 -1.67 4.68 8.24
C LYS A 136 -1.60 3.19 7.93
N TRP A 137 -2.25 2.75 6.84
CA TRP A 137 -2.25 1.34 6.45
C TRP A 137 -0.90 0.91 5.90
N LEU A 138 -0.21 1.76 5.12
CA LEU A 138 1.15 1.46 4.67
C LEU A 138 2.09 1.21 5.85
N GLN A 139 2.03 2.06 6.87
CA GLN A 139 2.83 1.87 8.11
C GLN A 139 2.48 0.57 8.84
N ARG A 140 1.18 0.19 8.86
CA ARG A 140 0.74 -1.05 9.51
C ARG A 140 1.18 -2.29 8.75
N GLU A 141 1.11 -2.27 7.41
CA GLU A 141 1.62 -3.36 6.56
C GLU A 141 3.12 -3.54 6.75
N LEU A 142 3.88 -2.43 6.73
CA LEU A 142 5.32 -2.49 6.92
C LEU A 142 5.68 -3.02 8.32
N ALA A 143 4.97 -2.60 9.36
CA ALA A 143 5.17 -3.14 10.71
C ALA A 143 4.76 -4.63 10.84
N ALA A 144 3.79 -5.09 10.04
CA ALA A 144 3.44 -6.51 9.98
C ALA A 144 4.53 -7.32 9.26
N PHE A 145 5.07 -6.81 8.17
CA PHE A 145 6.22 -7.37 7.47
C PHE A 145 7.42 -7.49 8.40
N ASP A 146 7.78 -6.42 9.12
CA ASP A 146 8.90 -6.42 10.06
C ASP A 146 8.77 -7.52 11.13
N ARG A 147 7.58 -7.72 11.68
CA ARG A 147 7.34 -8.79 12.65
C ARG A 147 7.57 -10.20 12.09
N GLN A 148 7.27 -10.41 10.82
CA GLN A 148 7.45 -11.69 10.13
C GLN A 148 8.91 -11.91 9.71
N ALA A 149 9.55 -10.86 9.21
CA ALA A 149 10.91 -10.90 8.69
C ALA A 149 12.01 -10.71 9.76
N GLY A 150 11.63 -10.27 10.96
CA GLY A 150 12.60 -9.93 12.03
C GLY A 150 13.38 -8.65 11.72
N THR A 151 12.75 -7.67 11.05
CA THR A 151 13.35 -6.39 10.64
C THR A 151 12.71 -5.22 11.39
N GLU A 152 13.21 -3.99 11.19
CA GLU A 152 12.70 -2.77 11.82
C GLU A 152 12.47 -1.62 10.81
N TYR A 153 12.19 -1.91 9.55
CA TYR A 153 12.05 -0.89 8.49
C TYR A 153 10.96 0.15 8.79
N ALA A 154 9.82 -0.27 9.36
CA ALA A 154 8.74 0.63 9.75
C ALA A 154 9.21 1.72 10.73
N LYS A 155 10.05 1.34 11.68
CA LYS A 155 10.61 2.24 12.69
C LYS A 155 11.73 3.10 12.10
N VAL A 156 12.68 2.48 11.40
CA VAL A 156 13.89 3.16 10.90
C VAL A 156 13.54 4.19 9.82
N LEU A 157 12.68 3.84 8.87
CA LEU A 157 12.21 4.78 7.84
C LEU A 157 11.43 5.96 8.44
N ALA A 158 10.54 5.71 9.41
CA ALA A 158 9.83 6.79 10.09
C ALA A 158 10.76 7.69 10.93
N GLN A 159 11.81 7.13 11.54
CA GLN A 159 12.84 7.91 12.23
C GLN A 159 13.67 8.72 11.25
N GLY A 160 13.99 8.18 10.07
CA GLY A 160 14.70 8.87 9.01
C GLY A 160 13.97 10.14 8.56
N VAL A 161 12.66 10.08 8.32
CA VAL A 161 11.86 11.29 8.00
C VAL A 161 11.95 12.33 9.15
N ARG A 162 11.87 11.89 10.42
CA ARG A 162 12.01 12.80 11.56
C ARG A 162 13.41 13.42 11.67
N SER A 163 14.45 12.72 11.22
CA SER A 163 15.82 13.25 11.18
C SER A 163 15.96 14.35 10.13
N VAL A 164 15.32 14.21 8.97
CA VAL A 164 15.29 15.24 7.92
C VAL A 164 14.73 16.56 8.45
N VAL A 165 13.68 16.54 9.28
CA VAL A 165 13.14 17.75 9.95
C VAL A 165 14.19 18.46 10.82
N ARG A 166 15.21 17.74 11.27
CA ARG A 166 16.33 18.29 12.05
C ARG A 166 17.56 18.59 11.21
N GLY A 167 17.46 18.54 9.88
CA GLY A 167 18.55 18.80 8.94
C GLY A 167 19.49 17.61 8.70
N ASP A 168 19.14 16.41 9.18
CA ASP A 168 19.96 15.21 9.03
C ASP A 168 19.29 14.22 8.06
N MET A 169 19.79 14.13 6.84
CA MET A 169 19.28 13.26 5.78
C MET A 169 19.94 11.87 5.76
N GLU A 170 21.08 11.69 6.43
CA GLU A 170 21.87 10.45 6.35
C GLU A 170 21.07 9.19 6.76
N PRO A 171 20.31 9.18 7.86
CA PRO A 171 19.62 7.96 8.30
C PRO A 171 18.58 7.44 7.31
N ILE A 172 17.86 8.32 6.60
CA ILE A 172 16.92 7.89 5.57
C ILE A 172 17.65 7.48 4.30
N ALA A 173 18.71 8.17 3.91
CA ALA A 173 19.50 7.87 2.74
C ALA A 173 20.17 6.48 2.85
N GLU A 174 20.75 6.15 4.00
CA GLU A 174 21.32 4.83 4.27
C GLU A 174 20.26 3.73 4.19
N THR A 175 19.11 3.92 4.85
CA THR A 175 18.04 2.92 4.87
C THR A 175 17.48 2.69 3.47
N VAL A 176 17.21 3.75 2.71
CA VAL A 176 16.73 3.68 1.33
C VAL A 176 17.74 2.96 0.43
N THR A 177 19.03 3.26 0.58
CA THR A 177 20.09 2.59 -0.17
C THR A 177 20.17 1.10 0.15
N GLN A 178 20.02 0.72 1.42
CA GLN A 178 19.97 -0.68 1.82
C GLN A 178 18.78 -1.40 1.17
N VAL A 179 17.60 -0.79 1.18
CA VAL A 179 16.40 -1.35 0.52
C VAL A 179 16.60 -1.48 -0.99
N LEU A 180 17.13 -0.44 -1.66
CA LEU A 180 17.44 -0.52 -3.09
C LEU A 180 18.41 -1.68 -3.40
N ASN A 181 19.41 -1.91 -2.56
CA ASN A 181 20.38 -2.99 -2.76
C ASN A 181 19.74 -4.39 -2.71
N ILE A 182 18.67 -4.59 -1.94
CA ILE A 182 17.91 -5.86 -1.96
C ILE A 182 17.35 -6.15 -3.36
N PHE A 183 16.97 -5.11 -4.10
CA PHE A 183 16.31 -5.21 -5.40
C PHE A 183 17.23 -4.92 -6.61
N GLY A 184 18.55 -4.89 -6.42
CA GLY A 184 19.53 -4.71 -7.49
C GLY A 184 20.13 -3.30 -7.57
N GLY A 185 20.03 -2.53 -6.47
CA GLY A 185 20.70 -1.23 -6.29
C GLY A 185 19.97 -0.05 -6.94
N ARG A 186 20.62 1.10 -6.85
CA ARG A 186 20.17 2.32 -7.51
C ARG A 186 20.07 2.14 -9.02
N LEU A 187 19.15 2.84 -9.65
CA LEU A 187 18.96 2.82 -11.09
C LEU A 187 18.70 4.24 -11.60
N PHE A 188 19.64 4.81 -12.30
CA PHE A 188 19.50 6.07 -13.02
C PHE A 188 20.00 5.88 -14.45
N ASP A 189 21.28 5.57 -14.61
CA ASP A 189 21.87 5.32 -15.92
C ASP A 189 21.29 4.08 -16.58
N GLY A 190 20.97 4.16 -17.87
CA GLY A 190 20.35 3.09 -18.63
C GLY A 190 18.86 2.83 -18.33
N PHE A 191 18.20 3.69 -17.55
CA PHE A 191 16.74 3.61 -17.41
C PHE A 191 16.06 4.19 -18.66
N THR A 192 15.11 3.45 -19.19
CA THR A 192 14.23 3.88 -20.29
C THR A 192 12.80 3.49 -19.98
N ALA A 193 11.87 4.40 -20.19
CA ALA A 193 10.43 4.15 -20.14
C ALA A 193 9.80 4.52 -21.48
N GLN A 194 8.88 3.70 -21.96
CA GLN A 194 8.10 4.04 -23.15
C GLN A 194 6.96 4.97 -22.74
N GLY A 195 6.72 6.03 -23.53
CA GLY A 195 5.56 6.90 -23.39
C GLY A 195 4.26 6.16 -23.77
N PRO A 196 3.11 6.72 -23.39
CA PRO A 196 1.81 6.19 -23.85
C PRO A 196 1.72 6.23 -25.38
N THR A 197 1.25 5.14 -25.97
CA THR A 197 0.92 5.02 -27.41
C THR A 197 -0.45 5.54 -27.68
#